data_21b1e7b394ef186ac0ecc9bfefce6d58
#
_entry.id   21b1e7b394ef186ac0ecc9bfefce6d58
#
_cell.length_a   1.000
_cell.length_b   1.000
_cell.length_c   1.000
_cell.angle_alpha   90.00
_cell.angle_beta   90.00
_cell.angle_gamma   90.00
#
_symmetry.space_group_name_H-M   'P 1'
#
loop_
_entity.id
_entity.type
_entity.pdbx_description
1 polymer ?
#
loop_
_entity_poly.entity_id
_entity_poly.type
_entity_poly.pdbx_seq_one_letter_code
_entity_poly.pdbx_strand_id
1 'polypeptide(L)'
;INHPGNPEINYYYPTNDLVTGPDIIFFWVARMIMAGYEYEGKMPFKNVYFTGIVRDKLGRKMSKSLGNSPDPLDLIDKYGADGVRVGMLLCAPAGGDLLFDESLPEQGRNFTTKMWNAFKLVKSWEVASIDQPAHSRLALEWFKHLLGKVNETLNTQFVPESGVYRHQC
;
A
#
# COMPACT_ATOMS: atom_id res chain seq x y z
N ILE A 1 24.06 10.82 21.67
CA ILE A 1 24.42 9.44 22.10
C ILE A 1 24.92 8.72 20.84
N ASN A 2 25.98 9.25 20.28
CA ASN A 2 26.65 8.63 19.15
C ASN A 2 27.36 7.36 19.66
N HIS A 3 26.90 6.19 19.26
CA HIS A 3 27.65 4.95 19.40
C HIS A 3 28.34 4.66 18.05
N PRO A 4 29.55 5.20 17.82
CA PRO A 4 30.29 4.88 16.61
C PRO A 4 30.56 3.37 16.60
N GLY A 5 30.00 2.67 15.62
CA GLY A 5 30.12 1.24 15.48
C GLY A 5 28.85 0.43 15.76
N ASN A 6 27.70 1.04 16.08
CA ASN A 6 26.46 0.31 16.16
C ASN A 6 25.97 -0.06 14.74
N PRO A 7 25.99 -1.36 14.36
CA PRO A 7 25.60 -1.78 13.02
C PRO A 7 24.13 -1.49 12.69
N GLU A 8 23.26 -1.50 13.70
CA GLU A 8 21.82 -1.23 13.51
C GLU A 8 21.57 0.23 13.12
N ILE A 9 22.23 1.17 13.79
CA ILE A 9 22.13 2.61 13.43
C ILE A 9 22.65 2.82 12.01
N ASN A 10 23.79 2.22 11.67
CA ASN A 10 24.35 2.35 10.33
C ASN A 10 23.46 1.76 9.23
N TYR A 11 22.68 0.73 9.55
CA TYR A 11 21.76 0.10 8.61
C TYR A 11 20.42 0.85 8.50
N TYR A 12 19.82 1.25 9.61
CA TYR A 12 18.47 1.81 9.64
C TYR A 12 18.42 3.33 9.54
N TYR A 13 19.53 4.05 9.80
CA TYR A 13 19.57 5.49 9.78
C TYR A 13 20.58 6.03 8.74
N PRO A 14 20.17 6.96 7.83
CA PRO A 14 18.81 7.47 7.64
C PRO A 14 17.87 6.45 7.01
N THR A 15 16.57 6.53 7.30
CA THR A 15 15.55 5.76 6.57
C THR A 15 15.36 6.32 5.16
N ASN A 16 14.77 5.55 4.25
CA ASN A 16 14.54 6.02 2.89
C ASN A 16 13.33 6.96 2.83
N ASP A 17 12.18 6.49 3.27
CA ASP A 17 10.92 7.18 3.11
C ASP A 17 10.20 7.31 4.46
N LEU A 18 9.65 8.49 4.72
CA LEU A 18 8.69 8.77 5.77
C LEU A 18 7.32 8.94 5.14
N VAL A 19 6.36 8.11 5.52
CA VAL A 19 4.96 8.23 5.10
C VAL A 19 4.16 8.86 6.23
N THR A 20 3.48 9.97 5.95
CA THR A 20 2.77 10.75 6.97
C THR A 20 1.62 11.57 6.39
N GLY A 21 0.72 12.04 7.25
CA GLY A 21 -0.28 13.03 6.88
C GLY A 21 0.29 14.47 6.85
N PRO A 22 -0.22 15.34 5.96
CA PRO A 22 0.26 16.71 5.86
C PRO A 22 -0.01 17.55 7.11
N ASP A 23 -1.03 17.22 7.89
CA ASP A 23 -1.44 17.96 9.08
C ASP A 23 -0.39 17.96 10.19
N ILE A 24 0.53 16.99 10.20
CA ILE A 24 1.53 16.82 11.25
C ILE A 24 2.96 17.11 10.79
N ILE A 25 3.13 17.76 9.65
CA ILE A 25 4.46 18.17 9.16
C ILE A 25 5.22 18.95 10.24
N PHE A 26 4.60 19.97 10.77
CA PHE A 26 5.26 20.89 11.69
C PHE A 26 5.53 20.24 13.06
N PHE A 27 4.57 19.51 13.59
CA PHE A 27 4.67 18.95 14.94
C PHE A 27 5.42 17.63 14.99
N TRP A 28 5.60 16.94 13.88
CA TRP A 28 6.22 15.63 13.83
C TRP A 28 7.42 15.57 12.90
N VAL A 29 7.24 15.86 11.60
CA VAL A 29 8.32 15.77 10.61
C VAL A 29 9.46 16.74 10.92
N ALA A 30 9.14 18.01 11.18
CA ALA A 30 10.12 19.03 11.53
C ALA A 30 10.90 18.65 12.80
N ARG A 31 10.24 18.11 13.81
CA ARG A 31 10.93 17.67 15.05
C ARG A 31 11.89 16.53 14.80
N MET A 32 11.53 15.55 13.95
CA MET A 32 12.44 14.47 13.57
C MET A 32 13.66 14.99 12.84
N ILE A 33 13.49 15.97 11.93
CA ILE A 33 14.61 16.60 11.21
C ILE A 33 15.53 17.33 12.19
N MET A 34 14.96 18.12 13.10
CA MET A 34 15.75 18.84 14.13
C MET A 34 16.54 17.86 15.00
N ALA A 35 15.89 16.81 15.50
CA ALA A 35 16.55 15.80 16.31
C ALA A 35 17.61 15.03 15.52
N GLY A 36 17.35 14.72 14.25
CA GLY A 36 18.31 14.05 13.38
C GLY A 36 19.59 14.86 13.19
N TYR A 37 19.49 16.15 12.96
CA TYR A 37 20.65 17.02 12.84
C TYR A 37 21.37 17.26 14.18
N GLU A 38 20.60 17.38 15.28
CA GLU A 38 21.18 17.60 16.60
C GLU A 38 21.99 16.38 17.10
N TYR A 39 21.44 15.17 16.95
CA TYR A 39 22.05 13.98 17.53
C TYR A 39 22.91 13.16 16.58
N GLU A 40 22.58 13.13 15.28
CA GLU A 40 23.26 12.33 14.27
C GLU A 40 24.01 13.16 13.21
N GLY A 41 23.81 14.47 13.20
CA GLY A 41 24.45 15.40 12.25
C GLY A 41 23.96 15.23 10.80
N LYS A 42 22.89 14.50 10.56
CA LYS A 42 22.37 14.22 9.22
C LYS A 42 20.86 14.03 9.21
N MET A 43 20.28 14.13 8.02
CA MET A 43 18.84 13.99 7.80
C MET A 43 18.35 12.59 8.19
N PRO A 44 17.20 12.45 8.89
CA PRO A 44 16.70 11.15 9.35
C PRO A 44 16.07 10.31 8.23
N PHE A 45 15.63 10.91 7.14
CA PHE A 45 15.01 10.24 5.97
C PHE A 45 15.31 11.05 4.70
N LYS A 46 15.24 10.38 3.55
CA LYS A 46 15.52 11.00 2.25
C LYS A 46 14.30 11.67 1.64
N ASN A 47 13.13 11.02 1.77
CA ASN A 47 11.88 11.46 1.17
C ASN A 47 10.78 11.54 2.23
N VAL A 48 9.79 12.40 2.00
CA VAL A 48 8.55 12.47 2.77
C VAL A 48 7.39 12.31 1.80
N TYR A 49 6.60 11.27 2.00
CA TYR A 49 5.39 11.04 1.23
C TYR A 49 4.15 11.39 2.07
N PHE A 50 3.35 12.32 1.56
CA PHE A 50 2.12 12.75 2.21
C PHE A 50 0.93 11.96 1.71
N THR A 51 0.26 11.26 2.63
CA THR A 51 -1.01 10.57 2.35
C THR A 51 -2.18 11.52 2.48
N GLY A 52 -3.26 11.24 1.76
CA GLY A 52 -4.54 11.90 2.01
C GLY A 52 -5.11 11.52 3.39
N ILE A 53 -5.97 12.39 3.91
CA ILE A 53 -6.71 12.16 5.16
C ILE A 53 -8.10 11.66 4.82
N VAL A 54 -8.59 10.71 5.62
CA VAL A 54 -9.95 10.21 5.46
C VAL A 54 -10.95 11.23 6.02
N ARG A 55 -11.89 11.64 5.17
CA ARG A 55 -12.99 12.56 5.51
C ARG A 55 -14.34 11.90 5.28
N ASP A 56 -15.38 12.44 5.87
CA ASP A 56 -16.73 11.98 5.58
C ASP A 56 -17.21 12.40 4.17
N LYS A 57 -18.37 11.93 3.76
CA LYS A 57 -18.97 12.26 2.43
C LYS A 57 -19.11 13.75 2.16
N LEU A 58 -19.16 14.57 3.20
CA LEU A 58 -19.28 16.03 3.11
C LEU A 58 -17.91 16.74 3.16
N GLY A 59 -16.82 15.98 3.14
CA GLY A 59 -15.46 16.53 3.23
C GLY A 59 -15.05 16.99 4.62
N ARG A 60 -15.85 16.70 5.67
CA ARG A 60 -15.53 17.09 7.04
C ARG A 60 -14.56 16.13 7.67
N LYS A 61 -13.70 16.63 8.53
CA LYS A 61 -12.78 15.80 9.33
C LYS A 61 -13.59 14.81 10.18
N MET A 62 -13.20 13.54 10.14
CA MET A 62 -13.81 12.51 10.98
C MET A 62 -13.46 12.74 12.44
N SER A 63 -14.47 12.63 13.32
CA SER A 63 -14.30 12.76 14.75
C SER A 63 -15.37 11.93 15.50
N LYS A 64 -14.97 11.34 16.61
CA LYS A 64 -15.90 10.60 17.47
C LYS A 64 -17.01 11.47 18.00
N SER A 65 -16.72 12.74 18.30
CA SER A 65 -17.72 13.71 18.80
C SER A 65 -18.78 14.08 17.77
N LEU A 66 -18.46 14.01 16.48
CA LEU A 66 -19.42 14.26 15.40
C LEU A 66 -20.17 13.00 14.96
N GLY A 67 -19.79 11.83 15.49
CA GLY A 67 -20.42 10.55 15.12
C GLY A 67 -20.23 10.16 13.64
N ASN A 68 -19.31 10.82 12.92
CA ASN A 68 -19.04 10.58 11.50
C ASN A 68 -17.80 9.70 11.24
N SER A 69 -17.25 9.06 12.28
CA SER A 69 -16.11 8.15 12.19
C SER A 69 -16.61 6.74 12.51
N PRO A 70 -16.80 5.88 11.48
CA PRO A 70 -17.16 4.49 11.71
C PRO A 70 -16.04 3.76 12.45
N ASP A 71 -16.41 2.78 13.27
CA ASP A 71 -15.42 1.93 13.91
C ASP A 71 -14.77 1.00 12.83
N PRO A 72 -13.45 1.01 12.71
CA PRO A 72 -12.75 0.11 11.77
C PRO A 72 -13.03 -1.38 12.04
N LEU A 73 -13.25 -1.79 13.27
CA LEU A 73 -13.54 -3.17 13.62
C LEU A 73 -14.92 -3.58 13.12
N ASP A 74 -15.93 -2.73 13.27
CA ASP A 74 -17.28 -2.96 12.73
C ASP A 74 -17.24 -3.09 11.19
N LEU A 75 -16.42 -2.27 10.52
CA LEU A 75 -16.23 -2.38 9.08
C LEU A 75 -15.56 -3.69 8.68
N ILE A 76 -14.57 -4.14 9.45
CA ILE A 76 -13.87 -5.41 9.22
C ILE A 76 -14.81 -6.59 9.42
N ASP A 77 -15.62 -6.56 10.46
CA ASP A 77 -16.61 -7.61 10.73
C ASP A 77 -17.66 -7.69 9.63
N LYS A 78 -18.09 -6.55 9.10
CA LYS A 78 -19.12 -6.48 8.05
C LYS A 78 -18.59 -6.81 6.66
N TYR A 79 -17.41 -6.34 6.29
CA TYR A 79 -16.88 -6.39 4.93
C TYR A 79 -15.62 -7.25 4.76
N GLY A 80 -15.04 -7.72 5.86
CA GLY A 80 -13.75 -8.39 5.89
C GLY A 80 -12.57 -7.41 5.80
N ALA A 81 -11.44 -7.76 6.39
CA ALA A 81 -10.25 -6.91 6.41
C ALA A 81 -9.74 -6.57 5.00
N ASP A 82 -9.70 -7.55 4.10
CA ASP A 82 -9.26 -7.32 2.71
C ASP A 82 -10.24 -6.43 1.95
N GLY A 83 -11.55 -6.56 2.19
CA GLY A 83 -12.57 -5.70 1.60
C GLY A 83 -12.38 -4.25 1.99
N VAL A 84 -12.16 -3.98 3.28
CA VAL A 84 -11.89 -2.63 3.78
C VAL A 84 -10.60 -2.07 3.19
N ARG A 85 -9.50 -2.82 3.23
CA ARG A 85 -8.18 -2.39 2.71
C ARG A 85 -8.21 -2.08 1.21
N VAL A 86 -8.77 -3.00 0.41
CA VAL A 86 -8.88 -2.81 -1.04
C VAL A 86 -9.80 -1.64 -1.36
N GLY A 87 -10.96 -1.54 -0.70
CA GLY A 87 -11.90 -0.44 -0.90
C GLY A 87 -11.25 0.92 -0.65
N MET A 88 -10.50 1.05 0.45
CA MET A 88 -9.79 2.29 0.79
C MET A 88 -8.70 2.63 -0.23
N LEU A 89 -7.89 1.64 -0.65
CA LEU A 89 -6.80 1.87 -1.60
C LEU A 89 -7.29 2.24 -3.01
N LEU A 90 -8.38 1.63 -3.48
CA LEU A 90 -8.93 1.93 -4.80
C LEU A 90 -9.47 3.36 -4.92
N CYS A 91 -9.82 3.98 -3.81
CA CYS A 91 -10.43 5.31 -3.78
C CYS A 91 -9.50 6.39 -3.21
N ALA A 92 -8.25 6.03 -2.85
CA ALA A 92 -7.27 6.98 -2.36
C ALA A 92 -6.63 7.74 -3.52
N PRO A 93 -6.90 9.06 -3.69
CA PRO A 93 -6.22 9.85 -4.69
C PRO A 93 -4.77 10.13 -4.25
N ALA A 94 -3.86 10.24 -5.20
CA ALA A 94 -2.50 10.68 -4.91
C ALA A 94 -2.51 12.15 -4.44
N GLY A 95 -2.06 12.38 -3.20
CA GLY A 95 -1.92 13.74 -2.64
C GLY A 95 -3.24 14.46 -2.28
N GLY A 96 -4.37 13.76 -2.31
CA GLY A 96 -5.68 14.33 -1.94
C GLY A 96 -6.36 13.59 -0.80
N ASP A 97 -7.37 14.22 -0.17
CA ASP A 97 -8.16 13.59 0.87
C ASP A 97 -9.09 12.52 0.30
N LEU A 98 -9.31 11.46 1.07
CA LEU A 98 -10.20 10.37 0.74
C LEU A 98 -11.58 10.64 1.34
N LEU A 99 -12.61 10.74 0.51
CA LEU A 99 -13.98 10.83 0.96
C LEU A 99 -14.51 9.42 1.25
N PHE A 100 -14.70 9.11 2.53
CA PHE A 100 -15.16 7.80 2.95
C PHE A 100 -16.67 7.64 2.70
N ASP A 101 -17.00 6.51 2.07
CA ASP A 101 -18.35 6.00 1.89
C ASP A 101 -18.37 4.50 2.21
N GLU A 102 -19.40 4.01 2.86
CA GLU A 102 -19.54 2.57 3.16
C GLU A 102 -19.64 1.68 1.91
N SER A 103 -19.96 2.27 0.75
CA SER A 103 -19.89 1.54 -0.52
C SER A 103 -18.47 1.13 -0.92
N LEU A 104 -17.43 1.81 -0.39
CA LEU A 104 -16.03 1.51 -0.72
C LEU A 104 -15.58 0.15 -0.18
N PRO A 105 -15.75 -0.16 1.13
CA PRO A 105 -15.49 -1.49 1.66
C PRO A 105 -16.33 -2.57 0.98
N GLU A 106 -17.57 -2.27 0.60
CA GLU A 106 -18.43 -3.22 -0.12
C GLU A 106 -17.86 -3.55 -1.51
N GLN A 107 -17.43 -2.54 -2.26
CA GLN A 107 -16.75 -2.73 -3.55
C GLN A 107 -15.46 -3.57 -3.39
N GLY A 108 -14.67 -3.26 -2.36
CA GLY A 108 -13.48 -4.03 -2.01
C GLY A 108 -13.80 -5.50 -1.72
N ARG A 109 -14.83 -5.78 -0.90
CA ARG A 109 -15.30 -7.14 -0.63
C ARG A 109 -15.75 -7.86 -1.91
N ASN A 110 -16.51 -7.18 -2.75
CA ASN A 110 -16.98 -7.76 -4.01
C ASN A 110 -15.81 -8.10 -4.94
N PHE A 111 -14.80 -7.25 -5.00
CA PHE A 111 -13.59 -7.52 -5.77
C PHE A 111 -12.80 -8.72 -5.22
N THR A 112 -12.52 -8.75 -3.93
CA THR A 112 -11.77 -9.84 -3.29
C THR A 112 -12.52 -11.16 -3.38
N THR A 113 -13.84 -11.14 -3.26
CA THR A 113 -14.69 -12.33 -3.46
C THR A 113 -14.59 -12.87 -4.88
N LYS A 114 -14.59 -12.00 -5.90
CA LYS A 114 -14.40 -12.42 -7.31
C LYS A 114 -13.03 -13.07 -7.50
N MET A 115 -11.98 -12.48 -6.96
CA MET A 115 -10.63 -13.04 -7.01
C MET A 115 -10.58 -14.43 -6.35
N TRP A 116 -11.16 -14.56 -5.17
CA TRP A 116 -11.20 -15.82 -4.43
C TRP A 116 -11.98 -16.89 -5.17
N ASN A 117 -13.13 -16.57 -5.75
CA ASN A 117 -13.93 -17.52 -6.52
C ASN A 117 -13.21 -17.94 -7.81
N ALA A 118 -12.56 -17.01 -8.51
CA ALA A 118 -11.72 -17.36 -9.67
C ALA A 118 -10.58 -18.30 -9.28
N PHE A 119 -9.90 -18.03 -8.16
CA PHE A 119 -8.86 -18.90 -7.65
C PHE A 119 -9.39 -20.30 -7.30
N LYS A 120 -10.53 -20.41 -6.62
CA LYS A 120 -11.17 -21.70 -6.31
C LYS A 120 -11.50 -22.48 -7.58
N LEU A 121 -12.02 -21.80 -8.61
CA LEU A 121 -12.34 -22.43 -9.89
C LEU A 121 -11.08 -23.01 -10.53
N VAL A 122 -10.02 -22.21 -10.65
CA VAL A 122 -8.74 -22.69 -11.23
C VAL A 122 -8.16 -23.84 -10.41
N LYS A 123 -8.21 -23.75 -9.08
CA LYS A 123 -7.71 -24.80 -8.18
C LYS A 123 -8.46 -26.12 -8.31
N SER A 124 -9.73 -26.09 -8.72
CA SER A 124 -10.54 -27.31 -8.91
C SER A 124 -10.28 -28.01 -10.25
N TRP A 125 -9.52 -27.41 -11.15
CA TRP A 125 -9.22 -28.04 -12.44
C TRP A 125 -8.19 -29.15 -12.28
N GLU A 126 -8.45 -30.27 -12.95
CA GLU A 126 -7.46 -31.33 -13.10
C GLU A 126 -6.51 -30.99 -14.24
N VAL A 127 -5.21 -31.11 -13.96
CA VAL A 127 -4.18 -30.85 -14.96
C VAL A 127 -3.99 -32.14 -15.76
N ALA A 128 -4.35 -32.11 -17.04
CA ALA A 128 -4.10 -33.19 -18.00
C ALA A 128 -3.06 -32.77 -19.03
N SER A 129 -2.21 -33.70 -19.43
CA SER A 129 -1.31 -33.49 -20.56
C SER A 129 -2.09 -33.73 -21.87
N ILE A 130 -2.46 -32.63 -22.52
CA ILE A 130 -3.14 -32.66 -23.82
C ILE A 130 -2.31 -31.96 -24.87
N ASP A 131 -2.43 -32.42 -26.10
CA ASP A 131 -1.82 -31.73 -27.23
C ASP A 131 -2.51 -30.37 -27.44
N GLN A 132 -1.75 -29.27 -27.32
CA GLN A 132 -2.33 -27.94 -27.33
C GLN A 132 -2.38 -27.37 -28.74
N PRO A 133 -3.54 -26.88 -29.19
CA PRO A 133 -3.62 -26.18 -30.47
C PRO A 133 -2.78 -24.91 -30.47
N ALA A 134 -2.32 -24.48 -31.66
CA ALA A 134 -1.39 -23.36 -31.82
C ALA A 134 -1.85 -22.06 -31.16
N HIS A 135 -3.15 -21.76 -31.21
CA HIS A 135 -3.71 -20.55 -30.58
C HIS A 135 -3.65 -20.60 -29.04
N SER A 136 -3.79 -21.80 -28.44
CA SER A 136 -3.65 -21.95 -26.98
C SER A 136 -2.20 -21.78 -26.54
N ARG A 137 -1.25 -22.25 -27.36
CA ARG A 137 0.20 -22.02 -27.11
C ARG A 137 0.54 -20.54 -27.16
N LEU A 138 0.04 -19.80 -28.13
CA LEU A 138 0.22 -18.36 -28.23
C LEU A 138 -0.35 -17.61 -27.00
N ALA A 139 -1.55 -17.99 -26.57
CA ALA A 139 -2.15 -17.40 -25.37
C ALA A 139 -1.33 -17.68 -24.10
N LEU A 140 -0.80 -18.89 -23.95
CA LEU A 140 0.09 -19.24 -22.84
C LEU A 140 1.42 -18.49 -22.88
N GLU A 141 2.04 -18.34 -24.03
CA GLU A 141 3.27 -17.56 -24.20
C GLU A 141 3.04 -16.09 -23.85
N TRP A 142 1.95 -15.50 -24.31
CA TRP A 142 1.57 -14.14 -23.97
C TRP A 142 1.34 -14.00 -22.44
N PHE A 143 0.62 -14.94 -21.82
CA PHE A 143 0.35 -14.93 -20.39
C PHE A 143 1.64 -15.08 -19.56
N LYS A 144 2.53 -16.00 -19.94
CA LYS A 144 3.84 -16.14 -19.29
C LYS A 144 4.67 -14.86 -19.39
N HIS A 145 4.67 -14.21 -20.55
CA HIS A 145 5.34 -12.94 -20.74
C HIS A 145 4.76 -11.84 -19.84
N LEU A 146 3.43 -11.75 -19.72
CA LEU A 146 2.74 -10.80 -18.86
C LEU A 146 3.08 -11.05 -17.37
N LEU A 147 3.03 -12.31 -16.93
CA LEU A 147 3.43 -12.68 -15.57
C LEU A 147 4.88 -12.34 -15.27
N GLY A 148 5.78 -12.57 -16.24
CA GLY A 148 7.18 -12.16 -16.12
C GLY A 148 7.32 -10.66 -15.88
N LYS A 149 6.63 -9.84 -16.67
CA LYS A 149 6.63 -8.38 -16.50
C LYS A 149 6.08 -7.95 -15.13
N VAL A 150 4.97 -8.53 -14.69
CA VAL A 150 4.37 -8.22 -13.38
C VAL A 150 5.36 -8.59 -12.27
N ASN A 151 5.98 -9.77 -12.33
CA ASN A 151 6.94 -10.21 -11.34
C ASN A 151 8.21 -9.33 -11.32
N GLU A 152 8.70 -8.93 -12.48
CA GLU A 152 9.82 -7.98 -12.60
C GLU A 152 9.46 -6.63 -11.97
N THR A 153 8.27 -6.08 -12.29
CA THR A 153 7.79 -4.83 -11.72
C THR A 153 7.67 -4.91 -10.20
N LEU A 154 7.11 -6.00 -9.67
CA LEU A 154 7.01 -6.22 -8.22
C LEU A 154 8.40 -6.28 -7.57
N ASN A 155 9.32 -7.04 -8.14
CA ASN A 155 10.67 -7.17 -7.61
C ASN A 155 11.47 -5.86 -7.67
N THR A 156 11.30 -5.06 -8.73
CA THR A 156 11.99 -3.76 -8.86
C THR A 156 11.38 -2.66 -8.00
N GLN A 157 10.09 -2.72 -7.73
CA GLN A 157 9.39 -1.70 -6.93
C GLN A 157 9.33 -2.03 -5.44
N PHE A 158 9.19 -3.31 -5.08
CA PHE A 158 8.98 -3.74 -3.70
C PHE A 158 10.19 -4.43 -3.04
N VAL A 159 11.17 -4.86 -3.84
CA VAL A 159 12.44 -5.44 -3.35
C VAL A 159 13.59 -4.77 -4.11
N PRO A 160 13.92 -3.52 -3.81
CA PRO A 160 15.04 -2.87 -4.47
C PRO A 160 16.35 -3.50 -3.99
N GLU A 161 17.23 -3.86 -4.93
CA GLU A 161 18.61 -4.29 -4.64
C GLU A 161 19.43 -3.25 -3.85
N SER A 162 18.90 -2.03 -3.70
CA SER A 162 19.55 -0.90 -3.03
C SER A 162 18.72 -0.20 -1.95
N GLY A 163 17.61 -0.76 -1.50
CA GLY A 163 16.77 -0.15 -0.45
C GLY A 163 16.06 1.16 -0.85
N VAL A 164 15.90 1.45 -2.13
CA VAL A 164 15.25 2.67 -2.62
C VAL A 164 13.95 2.34 -3.34
N TYR A 165 12.82 2.71 -2.74
CA TYR A 165 11.53 2.74 -3.43
C TYR A 165 11.55 3.84 -4.49
N ARG A 166 11.57 3.49 -5.77
CA ARG A 166 11.31 4.45 -6.84
C ARG A 166 9.82 4.47 -7.12
N HIS A 167 9.12 5.48 -6.63
CA HIS A 167 7.82 5.85 -7.16
C HIS A 167 8.04 6.52 -8.52
N GLN A 168 7.68 5.81 -9.58
CA GLN A 168 7.35 6.46 -10.84
C GLN A 168 5.84 6.70 -10.84
N CYS A 169 5.45 7.96 -10.68
CA CYS A 169 4.11 8.45 -11.02
C CYS A 169 3.88 8.37 -12.52
#